data_96b04e927828a5c79f8ae784a486a92d
#
_entry.id   96b04e927828a5c79f8ae784a486a92d
#
_cell.length_a   1.000
_cell.length_b   1.000
_cell.length_c   1.000
_cell.angle_alpha   90.00
_cell.angle_beta   90.00
_cell.angle_gamma   90.00
#
_symmetry.space_group_name_H-M   'P 1'
#
loop_
_entity.id
_entity.type
_entity.pdbx_description
1 polymer ?
#
loop_
_entity_poly.entity_id
_entity_poly.type
_entity_poly.pdbx_seq_one_letter_code
_entity_poly.pdbx_strand_id
1 'polypeptide(L)'
;IIENGVSLLGNSKIINSHIKTNSVVEDSIVKDSDVGPMARIRPDSELNKTHIGNFVETKKAKLNGVKAGHLSYLGDCVIDEGTNIGCGTITCNYDGVNKHQTIIGKNVFVGSDTQFVAPVKIEDDVLIAAGSTVTGNVKKGELYLTRAKAKTIDGYFYKHFDKAKKAKEEK
;
A
#
# COMPACT_ATOMS: atom_id res chain seq x y z
N ILE A 1 -14.72 16.67 -9.78
CA ILE A 1 -14.46 17.73 -8.80
C ILE A 1 -12.98 17.81 -8.56
N ILE A 2 -12.42 19.02 -8.58
CA ILE A 2 -11.01 19.29 -8.22
C ILE A 2 -11.02 20.23 -7.02
N GLU A 3 -10.49 19.79 -5.90
CA GLU A 3 -10.45 20.60 -4.68
C GLU A 3 -9.21 21.53 -4.62
N ASN A 4 -9.14 22.34 -3.57
CA ASN A 4 -8.09 23.32 -3.39
C ASN A 4 -6.70 22.66 -3.22
N GLY A 5 -5.66 23.29 -3.75
CA GLY A 5 -4.26 22.83 -3.65
C GLY A 5 -3.92 21.58 -4.49
N VAL A 6 -4.84 21.10 -5.32
CA VAL A 6 -4.56 19.99 -6.25
C VAL A 6 -3.61 20.44 -7.36
N SER A 7 -2.65 19.59 -7.70
CA SER A 7 -1.75 19.75 -8.84
C SER A 7 -2.03 18.71 -9.90
N LEU A 8 -2.40 19.13 -11.11
CA LEU A 8 -2.53 18.25 -12.27
C LEU A 8 -1.39 18.58 -13.24
N LEU A 9 -0.51 17.63 -13.47
CA LEU A 9 0.74 17.82 -14.21
C LEU A 9 0.78 16.93 -15.47
N GLY A 10 1.51 17.41 -16.48
CA GLY A 10 1.71 16.69 -17.74
C GLY A 10 0.41 16.38 -18.48
N ASN A 11 0.30 15.21 -19.05
CA ASN A 11 -0.85 14.76 -19.85
C ASN A 11 -1.91 14.01 -19.01
N SER A 12 -2.15 14.47 -17.79
CA SER A 12 -3.12 13.84 -16.88
C SER A 12 -4.56 13.97 -17.40
N LYS A 13 -5.33 12.89 -17.28
CA LYS A 13 -6.75 12.83 -17.66
C LYS A 13 -7.62 12.48 -16.45
N ILE A 14 -8.52 13.41 -16.07
CA ILE A 14 -9.45 13.23 -14.96
C ILE A 14 -10.86 13.13 -15.54
N ILE A 15 -11.49 11.97 -15.40
CA ILE A 15 -12.78 11.65 -16.02
C ILE A 15 -13.74 11.22 -14.90
N ASN A 16 -14.84 11.95 -14.73
CA ASN A 16 -15.89 11.65 -13.74
C ASN A 16 -15.34 11.30 -12.35
N SER A 17 -14.36 12.08 -11.87
CA SER A 17 -13.58 11.76 -10.66
C SER A 17 -13.50 12.92 -9.69
N HIS A 18 -13.17 12.64 -8.44
CA HIS A 18 -12.97 13.62 -7.39
C HIS A 18 -11.52 13.59 -6.90
N ILE A 19 -10.77 14.65 -7.16
CA ILE A 19 -9.41 14.84 -6.68
C ILE A 19 -9.45 15.78 -5.48
N LYS A 20 -9.14 15.26 -4.31
CA LYS A 20 -9.26 15.94 -3.03
C LYS A 20 -8.02 16.76 -2.71
N THR A 21 -8.19 17.66 -1.77
CA THR A 21 -7.23 18.68 -1.33
C THR A 21 -5.77 18.20 -1.30
N ASN A 22 -4.88 19.02 -1.88
CA ASN A 22 -3.43 18.84 -1.87
C ASN A 22 -2.92 17.52 -2.49
N SER A 23 -3.71 16.88 -3.34
CA SER A 23 -3.27 15.70 -4.10
C SER A 23 -2.55 16.12 -5.38
N VAL A 24 -1.65 15.27 -5.84
CA VAL A 24 -0.88 15.47 -7.07
C VAL A 24 -1.17 14.33 -8.03
N VAL A 25 -1.52 14.66 -9.29
CA VAL A 25 -1.68 13.68 -10.38
C VAL A 25 -0.79 14.09 -11.54
N GLU A 26 0.07 13.20 -11.98
CA GLU A 26 1.06 13.47 -13.02
C GLU A 26 1.03 12.37 -14.09
N ASP A 27 0.94 12.78 -15.37
CA ASP A 27 0.97 11.89 -16.56
C ASP A 27 0.17 10.59 -16.37
N SER A 28 -1.05 10.67 -15.89
CA SER A 28 -1.85 9.53 -15.46
C SER A 28 -3.33 9.69 -15.82
N ILE A 29 -4.07 8.57 -15.77
CA ILE A 29 -5.51 8.54 -16.04
C ILE A 29 -6.26 8.17 -14.77
N VAL A 30 -7.21 9.02 -14.37
CA VAL A 30 -8.09 8.79 -13.23
C VAL A 30 -9.54 8.85 -13.73
N LYS A 31 -10.23 7.73 -13.68
CA LYS A 31 -11.61 7.58 -14.18
C LYS A 31 -12.54 6.99 -13.12
N ASP A 32 -13.72 7.57 -12.97
CA ASP A 32 -14.78 7.11 -12.04
C ASP A 32 -14.25 6.85 -10.61
N SER A 33 -13.29 7.66 -10.14
CA SER A 33 -12.48 7.40 -8.95
C SER A 33 -12.41 8.60 -8.02
N ASP A 34 -12.03 8.37 -6.76
CA ASP A 34 -11.69 9.44 -5.84
C ASP A 34 -10.26 9.28 -5.30
N VAL A 35 -9.53 10.40 -5.23
CA VAL A 35 -8.10 10.44 -4.91
C VAL A 35 -7.85 11.48 -3.84
N GLY A 36 -7.21 11.08 -2.76
CA GLY A 36 -6.77 11.97 -1.70
C GLY A 36 -7.67 12.00 -0.46
N PRO A 37 -7.48 13.01 0.41
CA PRO A 37 -6.53 14.12 0.24
C PRO A 37 -5.07 13.70 0.38
N MET A 38 -4.13 14.58 -0.07
CA MET A 38 -2.68 14.38 0.05
C MET A 38 -2.18 13.03 -0.51
N ALA A 39 -2.74 12.60 -1.62
CA ALA A 39 -2.28 11.43 -2.37
C ALA A 39 -1.40 11.84 -3.54
N ARG A 40 -0.55 10.93 -4.01
CA ARG A 40 0.31 11.17 -5.16
C ARG A 40 0.16 10.09 -6.23
N ILE A 41 -0.39 10.46 -7.36
CA ILE A 41 -0.50 9.61 -8.54
C ILE A 41 0.64 9.98 -9.48
N ARG A 42 1.66 9.13 -9.57
CA ARG A 42 2.85 9.32 -10.40
C ARG A 42 2.66 8.73 -11.79
N PRO A 43 3.53 9.12 -12.74
CA PRO A 43 3.41 8.78 -14.15
C PRO A 43 3.11 7.32 -14.45
N ASP A 44 2.38 7.13 -15.56
CA ASP A 44 1.97 5.84 -16.11
C ASP A 44 1.00 5.06 -15.20
N SER A 45 0.26 5.76 -14.31
CA SER A 45 -0.79 5.11 -13.50
C SER A 45 -2.17 5.26 -14.14
N GLU A 46 -2.96 4.19 -14.07
CA GLU A 46 -4.33 4.13 -14.55
C GLU A 46 -5.26 3.67 -13.41
N LEU A 47 -6.14 4.55 -12.96
CA LEU A 47 -7.12 4.29 -11.91
C LEU A 47 -8.52 4.28 -12.52
N ASN A 48 -9.27 3.20 -12.30
CA ASN A 48 -10.65 3.06 -12.73
C ASN A 48 -11.52 2.57 -11.57
N LYS A 49 -12.61 3.26 -11.25
CA LYS A 49 -13.53 2.92 -10.13
C LYS A 49 -12.81 2.66 -8.81
N THR A 50 -11.74 3.42 -8.54
CA THR A 50 -10.79 3.16 -7.45
C THR A 50 -10.85 4.27 -6.39
N HIS A 51 -10.73 3.88 -5.13
CA HIS A 51 -10.58 4.78 -4.00
C HIS A 51 -9.13 4.82 -3.51
N ILE A 52 -8.49 5.98 -3.63
CA ILE A 52 -7.16 6.26 -3.10
C ILE A 52 -7.28 7.29 -1.97
N GLY A 53 -6.83 6.96 -0.78
CA GLY A 53 -6.90 7.84 0.39
C GLY A 53 -5.59 8.55 0.72
N ASN A 54 -5.49 8.98 1.99
CA ASN A 54 -4.39 9.81 2.47
C ASN A 54 -3.02 9.14 2.36
N PHE A 55 -2.05 9.89 1.83
CA PHE A 55 -0.64 9.47 1.78
C PHE A 55 -0.43 8.16 1.03
N VAL A 56 -1.29 7.86 0.08
CA VAL A 56 -1.08 6.76 -0.85
C VAL A 56 -0.35 7.28 -2.07
N GLU A 57 0.71 6.62 -2.44
CA GLU A 57 1.47 6.90 -3.66
C GLU A 57 1.34 5.76 -4.64
N THR A 58 1.04 6.07 -5.91
CA THR A 58 1.03 5.11 -7.01
C THR A 58 2.05 5.48 -8.08
N LYS A 59 2.64 4.49 -8.76
CA LYS A 59 3.53 4.68 -9.89
C LYS A 59 3.46 3.50 -10.83
N LYS A 60 3.21 3.72 -12.11
CA LYS A 60 3.04 2.62 -13.10
C LYS A 60 2.08 1.55 -12.58
N ALA A 61 0.98 2.01 -11.98
CA ALA A 61 0.01 1.16 -11.32
C ALA A 61 -1.28 1.12 -12.15
N LYS A 62 -1.81 -0.09 -12.38
CA LYS A 62 -3.13 -0.28 -13.00
C LYS A 62 -4.09 -0.80 -11.94
N LEU A 63 -5.00 0.05 -11.49
CA LEU A 63 -5.92 -0.23 -10.41
C LEU A 63 -7.37 -0.17 -10.92
N ASN A 64 -8.10 -1.27 -10.78
CA ASN A 64 -9.48 -1.36 -11.21
C ASN A 64 -10.38 -1.81 -10.06
N GLY A 65 -11.28 -0.95 -9.59
CA GLY A 65 -12.20 -1.25 -8.49
C GLY A 65 -11.52 -1.52 -7.14
N VAL A 66 -10.39 -0.84 -6.88
CA VAL A 66 -9.53 -1.05 -5.71
C VAL A 66 -9.82 -0.04 -4.62
N LYS A 67 -9.68 -0.45 -3.37
CA LYS A 67 -9.67 0.44 -2.21
C LYS A 67 -8.31 0.43 -1.52
N ALA A 68 -7.62 1.58 -1.51
CA ALA A 68 -6.35 1.81 -0.83
C ALA A 68 -6.44 3.12 -0.04
N GLY A 69 -6.88 3.05 1.22
CA GLY A 69 -7.28 4.23 2.00
C GLY A 69 -6.14 5.00 2.65
N HIS A 70 -4.99 4.37 2.92
CA HIS A 70 -4.00 4.97 3.81
C HIS A 70 -2.57 4.51 3.56
N LEU A 71 -1.60 5.46 3.58
CA LEU A 71 -0.18 5.23 3.82
C LEU A 71 0.43 4.04 3.06
N SER A 72 0.17 3.91 1.76
CA SER A 72 0.63 2.77 0.97
C SER A 72 1.45 3.23 -0.23
N TYR A 73 2.41 2.40 -0.64
CA TYR A 73 3.12 2.57 -1.90
C TYR A 73 2.77 1.44 -2.87
N LEU A 74 2.15 1.81 -3.99
CA LEU A 74 1.69 0.88 -5.03
C LEU A 74 2.43 1.19 -6.34
N GLY A 75 3.62 0.63 -6.49
CA GLY A 75 4.48 0.82 -7.65
C GLY A 75 4.60 -0.42 -8.52
N ASP A 76 4.63 -0.24 -9.84
CA ASP A 76 4.77 -1.31 -10.84
C ASP A 76 3.80 -2.48 -10.55
N CYS A 77 2.51 -2.21 -10.40
CA CYS A 77 1.53 -3.21 -10.01
C CYS A 77 0.25 -3.20 -10.86
N VAL A 78 -0.42 -4.34 -10.88
CA VAL A 78 -1.77 -4.49 -11.41
C VAL A 78 -2.63 -5.08 -10.30
N ILE A 79 -3.72 -4.40 -9.94
CA ILE A 79 -4.63 -4.82 -8.86
C ILE A 79 -6.07 -4.74 -9.36
N ASP A 80 -6.82 -5.81 -9.19
CA ASP A 80 -8.14 -5.96 -9.77
C ASP A 80 -9.29 -5.80 -8.74
N GLU A 81 -10.49 -5.86 -9.24
CA GLU A 81 -11.76 -5.45 -8.66
C GLU A 81 -12.07 -6.10 -7.30
N GLY A 82 -12.61 -5.30 -6.38
CA GLY A 82 -13.02 -5.76 -5.06
C GLY A 82 -11.85 -5.92 -4.07
N THR A 83 -10.62 -5.64 -4.50
CA THR A 83 -9.44 -5.77 -3.63
C THR A 83 -9.31 -4.59 -2.68
N ASN A 84 -9.10 -4.91 -1.41
CA ASN A 84 -8.81 -3.95 -0.35
C ASN A 84 -7.35 -4.01 0.07
N ILE A 85 -6.66 -2.89 -0.04
CA ILE A 85 -5.27 -2.72 0.36
C ILE A 85 -5.23 -2.12 1.78
N GLY A 86 -4.68 -2.87 2.71
CA GLY A 86 -4.48 -2.43 4.10
C GLY A 86 -3.45 -1.31 4.23
N CYS A 87 -3.59 -0.53 5.28
CA CYS A 87 -2.68 0.58 5.60
C CYS A 87 -1.22 0.11 5.69
N GLY A 88 -0.29 0.87 5.13
CA GLY A 88 1.13 0.55 5.19
C GLY A 88 1.58 -0.56 4.21
N THR A 89 0.74 -0.91 3.23
CA THR A 89 1.12 -1.88 2.20
C THR A 89 2.14 -1.29 1.24
N ILE A 90 3.17 -2.09 0.93
CA ILE A 90 4.24 -1.71 0.02
C ILE A 90 4.43 -2.78 -1.06
N THR A 91 4.39 -2.39 -2.33
CA THR A 91 4.93 -3.21 -3.41
C THR A 91 6.43 -2.96 -3.50
N CYS A 92 7.25 -3.92 -3.04
CA CYS A 92 8.70 -3.84 -3.11
C CYS A 92 9.15 -4.16 -4.53
N ASN A 93 9.02 -3.19 -5.42
CA ASN A 93 9.17 -3.34 -6.87
C ASN A 93 10.61 -3.23 -7.39
N TYR A 94 11.58 -2.90 -6.54
CA TYR A 94 12.97 -2.65 -6.95
C TYR A 94 13.94 -3.51 -6.14
N ASP A 95 14.77 -4.30 -6.83
CA ASP A 95 15.75 -5.21 -6.23
C ASP A 95 17.17 -4.62 -6.09
N GLY A 96 17.32 -3.34 -6.38
CA GLY A 96 18.62 -2.64 -6.42
C GLY A 96 19.17 -2.46 -7.84
N VAL A 97 18.67 -3.22 -8.82
CA VAL A 97 19.08 -3.18 -10.24
C VAL A 97 17.87 -3.05 -11.16
N ASN A 98 16.88 -3.95 -11.01
CA ASN A 98 15.72 -4.06 -11.89
C ASN A 98 14.43 -3.75 -11.13
N LYS A 99 13.39 -3.43 -11.89
CA LYS A 99 12.02 -3.30 -11.39
C LYS A 99 11.20 -4.51 -11.79
N HIS A 100 10.39 -4.96 -10.86
CA HIS A 100 9.55 -6.14 -10.97
C HIS A 100 8.10 -5.79 -10.67
N GLN A 101 7.17 -6.59 -11.16
CA GLN A 101 5.74 -6.33 -11.06
C GLN A 101 5.09 -7.17 -9.97
N THR A 102 4.15 -6.56 -9.25
CA THR A 102 3.19 -7.22 -8.37
C THR A 102 1.84 -7.32 -9.08
N ILE A 103 1.24 -8.51 -9.10
CA ILE A 103 -0.08 -8.74 -9.69
C ILE A 103 -1.00 -9.26 -8.59
N ILE A 104 -2.12 -8.58 -8.35
CA ILE A 104 -3.12 -8.96 -7.35
C ILE A 104 -4.48 -9.09 -8.05
N GLY A 105 -5.11 -10.24 -7.91
CA GLY A 105 -6.39 -10.57 -8.50
C GLY A 105 -7.57 -9.88 -7.81
N LYS A 106 -8.77 -10.45 -8.02
CA LYS A 106 -10.05 -9.93 -7.53
C LYS A 106 -10.33 -10.36 -6.10
N ASN A 107 -11.09 -9.53 -5.37
CA ASN A 107 -11.59 -9.83 -4.02
C ASN A 107 -10.48 -10.21 -3.03
N VAL A 108 -9.27 -9.68 -3.19
CA VAL A 108 -8.17 -9.92 -2.28
C VAL A 108 -8.28 -8.99 -1.08
N PHE A 109 -8.19 -9.54 0.12
CA PHE A 109 -8.06 -8.74 1.34
C PHE A 109 -6.60 -8.73 1.78
N VAL A 110 -5.97 -7.57 1.66
CA VAL A 110 -4.59 -7.36 2.11
C VAL A 110 -4.61 -6.71 3.49
N GLY A 111 -4.09 -7.41 4.48
CA GLY A 111 -3.92 -6.89 5.84
C GLY A 111 -2.91 -5.75 5.91
N SER A 112 -3.03 -4.91 6.93
CA SER A 112 -2.13 -3.78 7.14
C SER A 112 -0.68 -4.22 7.31
N ASP A 113 0.27 -3.32 6.95
CA ASP A 113 1.72 -3.56 7.07
C ASP A 113 2.18 -4.80 6.28
N THR A 114 1.68 -4.95 5.06
CA THR A 114 2.06 -6.04 4.15
C THR A 114 3.09 -5.56 3.14
N GLN A 115 4.16 -6.33 2.93
CA GLN A 115 5.18 -6.11 1.92
C GLN A 115 5.08 -7.18 0.84
N PHE A 116 4.87 -6.79 -0.42
CA PHE A 116 4.93 -7.69 -1.58
C PHE A 116 6.30 -7.59 -2.24
N VAL A 117 7.13 -8.61 -2.07
CA VAL A 117 8.47 -8.67 -2.70
C VAL A 117 8.31 -9.15 -4.14
N ALA A 118 8.28 -8.21 -5.06
CA ALA A 118 8.09 -8.50 -6.49
C ALA A 118 9.32 -9.20 -7.11
N PRO A 119 9.13 -10.09 -8.11
CA PRO A 119 7.86 -10.39 -8.76
C PRO A 119 6.98 -11.35 -7.95
N VAL A 120 5.69 -11.04 -7.82
CA VAL A 120 4.76 -11.88 -7.07
C VAL A 120 3.35 -11.80 -7.68
N LYS A 121 2.63 -12.92 -7.67
CA LYS A 121 1.25 -13.02 -8.14
C LYS A 121 0.34 -13.57 -7.04
N ILE A 122 -0.70 -12.81 -6.72
CA ILE A 122 -1.76 -13.19 -5.80
C ILE A 122 -3.01 -13.45 -6.65
N GLU A 123 -3.55 -14.65 -6.56
CA GLU A 123 -4.78 -14.99 -7.27
C GLU A 123 -6.03 -14.41 -6.60
N ASP A 124 -7.21 -14.66 -7.16
CA ASP A 124 -8.48 -14.15 -6.64
C ASP A 124 -8.84 -14.75 -5.28
N ASP A 125 -9.67 -14.06 -4.51
CA ASP A 125 -10.27 -14.54 -3.27
C ASP A 125 -9.24 -14.93 -2.19
N VAL A 126 -8.11 -14.22 -2.12
CA VAL A 126 -7.02 -14.47 -1.17
C VAL A 126 -7.10 -13.53 0.03
N LEU A 127 -6.72 -14.04 1.20
CA LEU A 127 -6.50 -13.24 2.40
C LEU A 127 -5.02 -13.21 2.74
N ILE A 128 -4.42 -12.02 2.79
CA ILE A 128 -3.08 -11.79 3.31
C ILE A 128 -3.19 -11.24 4.73
N ALA A 129 -2.63 -11.95 5.69
CA ALA A 129 -2.66 -11.53 7.09
C ALA A 129 -1.78 -10.29 7.32
N ALA A 130 -2.21 -9.39 8.20
CA ALA A 130 -1.46 -8.19 8.56
C ALA A 130 -0.03 -8.51 9.02
N GLY A 131 0.94 -7.65 8.66
CA GLY A 131 2.34 -7.82 8.99
C GLY A 131 3.04 -8.92 8.18
N SER A 132 2.50 -9.31 7.03
CA SER A 132 3.11 -10.36 6.21
C SER A 132 4.09 -9.81 5.18
N THR A 133 5.21 -10.51 5.00
CA THR A 133 6.12 -10.31 3.87
C THR A 133 5.89 -11.41 2.86
N VAL A 134 5.30 -11.06 1.72
CA VAL A 134 4.90 -12.01 0.67
C VAL A 134 6.02 -12.12 -0.35
N THR A 135 6.66 -13.28 -0.39
CA THR A 135 7.82 -13.55 -1.25
C THR A 135 7.56 -14.59 -2.34
N GLY A 136 6.34 -15.10 -2.41
CA GLY A 136 5.95 -16.13 -3.38
C GLY A 136 4.50 -15.98 -3.81
N ASN A 137 4.14 -16.67 -4.88
CA ASN A 137 2.78 -16.64 -5.41
C ASN A 137 1.78 -17.30 -4.45
N VAL A 138 0.58 -16.73 -4.35
CA VAL A 138 -0.50 -17.22 -3.48
C VAL A 138 -1.67 -17.62 -4.38
N LYS A 139 -2.19 -18.82 -4.18
CA LYS A 139 -3.27 -19.38 -4.99
C LYS A 139 -4.63 -18.96 -4.50
N LYS A 140 -5.61 -19.05 -5.38
CA LYS A 140 -7.00 -18.74 -5.09
C LYS A 140 -7.52 -19.43 -3.82
N GLY A 141 -8.18 -18.66 -2.97
CA GLY A 141 -8.80 -19.13 -1.74
C GLY A 141 -7.84 -19.35 -0.57
N GLU A 142 -6.56 -19.01 -0.71
CA GLU A 142 -5.58 -19.22 0.36
C GLU A 142 -5.53 -18.06 1.37
N LEU A 143 -5.16 -18.40 2.59
CA LEU A 143 -4.65 -17.48 3.61
C LEU A 143 -3.11 -17.52 3.58
N TYR A 144 -2.47 -16.40 3.33
CA TYR A 144 -1.02 -16.25 3.47
C TYR A 144 -0.67 -15.48 4.74
N LEU A 145 0.25 -16.02 5.52
CA LEU A 145 0.75 -15.35 6.72
C LEU A 145 2.23 -15.65 6.99
N THR A 146 2.96 -14.63 7.45
CA THR A 146 4.35 -14.76 7.91
C THR A 146 4.47 -14.10 9.28
N ARG A 147 4.39 -14.91 10.34
CA ARG A 147 4.51 -14.41 11.72
C ARG A 147 5.45 -15.28 12.53
N ALA A 148 6.42 -14.65 13.21
CA ALA A 148 7.20 -15.31 14.22
C ALA A 148 6.31 -15.69 15.43
N LYS A 149 6.65 -16.77 16.11
CA LYS A 149 5.98 -17.14 17.37
C LYS A 149 6.20 -16.03 18.41
N ALA A 150 5.14 -15.49 18.95
CA ALA A 150 5.21 -14.47 19.98
C ALA A 150 5.90 -15.00 21.24
N LYS A 151 6.70 -14.16 21.87
CA LYS A 151 7.32 -14.41 23.17
C LYS A 151 7.08 -13.22 24.08
N THR A 152 6.60 -13.46 25.27
CA THR A 152 6.49 -12.48 26.36
C THR A 152 7.52 -12.80 27.44
N ILE A 153 8.07 -11.77 28.07
CA ILE A 153 9.01 -11.91 29.18
C ILE A 153 8.45 -11.10 30.35
N ASP A 154 8.03 -11.79 31.37
CA ASP A 154 7.45 -11.19 32.56
C ASP A 154 8.45 -10.30 33.30
N GLY A 155 7.98 -9.14 33.77
CA GLY A 155 8.80 -8.18 34.54
C GLY A 155 9.93 -7.50 33.74
N TYR A 156 10.06 -7.75 32.42
CA TYR A 156 11.15 -7.19 31.61
C TYR A 156 11.15 -5.66 31.59
N PHE A 157 9.98 -5.04 31.57
CA PHE A 157 9.84 -3.58 31.60
C PHE A 157 10.55 -2.97 32.81
N TYR A 158 10.22 -3.45 34.01
CA TYR A 158 10.81 -2.94 35.25
C TYR A 158 12.30 -3.17 35.31
N LYS A 159 12.77 -4.37 35.00
CA LYS A 159 14.20 -4.70 34.94
C LYS A 159 14.97 -3.77 33.99
N HIS A 160 14.39 -3.42 32.86
CA HIS A 160 15.03 -2.54 31.88
C HIS A 160 15.13 -1.09 32.37
N PHE A 161 14.03 -0.55 32.90
CA PHE A 161 14.00 0.85 33.35
C PHE A 161 14.74 1.06 34.68
N ASP A 162 14.76 0.10 35.59
CA ASP A 162 15.54 0.21 36.83
C ASP A 162 17.04 0.26 36.55
N LYS A 163 17.53 -0.53 35.59
CA LYS A 163 18.92 -0.43 35.14
C LYS A 163 19.25 0.93 34.53
N ALA A 164 18.33 1.46 33.70
CA ALA A 164 18.51 2.75 33.05
C ALA A 164 18.51 3.92 34.04
N LYS A 165 17.70 3.87 35.10
CA LYS A 165 17.69 4.86 36.19
C LYS A 165 19.01 4.85 36.96
N LYS A 166 19.47 3.69 37.43
CA LYS A 166 20.76 3.53 38.15
C LYS A 166 21.95 4.08 37.36
N ALA A 167 22.02 3.77 36.05
CA ALA A 167 23.08 4.28 35.20
C ALA A 167 23.06 5.81 34.96
N LYS A 168 21.93 6.49 35.24
CA LYS A 168 21.82 7.96 35.21
C LYS A 168 22.19 8.63 36.55
N GLU A 169 22.00 7.92 37.65
CA GLU A 169 22.33 8.42 38.98
C GLU A 169 23.84 8.31 39.29
N GLU A 170 24.54 7.45 38.56
CA GLU A 170 26.00 7.24 38.67
C GLU A 170 26.84 8.18 37.76
N LYS A 171 26.18 9.09 37.00
CA LYS A 171 26.82 10.11 36.15
C LYS A 171 26.65 11.50 36.74
#